data_7fe8386ccf22ad30b61fe61cdb558623
#
_entry.id   7fe8386ccf22ad30b61fe61cdb558623
#
_cell.length_a   1.000
_cell.length_b   1.000
_cell.length_c   1.000
_cell.angle_alpha   90.00
_cell.angle_beta   90.00
_cell.angle_gamma   90.00
#
_symmetry.space_group_name_H-M   'P 1'
#
loop_
_entity.id
_entity.type
_entity.pdbx_description
1 polymer ?
#
loop_
_entity_poly.entity_id
_entity_poly.type
_entity_poly.pdbx_seq_one_letter_code
_entity_poly.pdbx_strand_id
1 'polypeptide(L)'
;MPLKHLLILLFIAIAHGSAFPITKLVLNDSVPPILMASLRMGLVLIILIPFWKFKIPEKKYLPSLILFSISMGVMVYVFMTLALYYSNIISPVIVGSQLAIPFGILASALILNENISPKKWLLIFSAFMGVLIIFFDPKLVDNFLGLFFASLMALSFALSQVFSRQLRDLDIS
;
A
#
# COMPACT_ATOMS: atom_id res chain seq x y z
N MET A 1 28.13 -3.03 1.92
CA MET A 1 27.04 -3.56 2.75
C MET A 1 27.43 -4.97 3.22
N PRO A 2 27.28 -5.32 4.50
CA PRO A 2 27.52 -6.70 4.94
C PRO A 2 26.51 -7.65 4.28
N LEU A 3 26.98 -8.85 3.90
CA LEU A 3 26.22 -9.87 3.18
C LEU A 3 24.86 -10.19 3.84
N LYS A 4 24.81 -10.14 5.18
CA LYS A 4 23.56 -10.32 5.94
C LYS A 4 22.44 -9.35 5.54
N HIS A 5 22.78 -8.06 5.35
CA HIS A 5 21.77 -7.06 4.95
C HIS A 5 21.29 -7.29 3.53
N LEU A 6 22.18 -7.74 2.63
CA LEU A 6 21.82 -8.06 1.25
C LEU A 6 20.83 -9.25 1.22
N LEU A 7 21.09 -10.31 2.00
CA LEU A 7 20.22 -11.48 2.09
C LEU A 7 18.85 -11.13 2.68
N ILE A 8 18.80 -10.29 3.72
CA ILE A 8 17.54 -9.82 4.31
C ILE A 8 16.75 -9.00 3.30
N LEU A 9 17.41 -8.08 2.57
CA LEU A 9 16.74 -7.28 1.54
C LEU A 9 16.19 -8.16 0.41
N LEU A 10 16.98 -9.15 -0.04
CA LEU A 10 16.54 -10.10 -1.05
C LEU A 10 15.33 -10.91 -0.58
N PHE A 11 15.35 -11.41 0.64
CA PHE A 11 14.23 -12.14 1.24
C PHE A 11 12.96 -11.26 1.30
N ILE A 12 13.09 -10.02 1.78
CA ILE A 12 11.97 -9.07 1.84
C ILE A 12 11.43 -8.78 0.43
N ALA A 13 12.31 -8.58 -0.56
CA ALA A 13 11.92 -8.32 -1.94
C ALA A 13 11.14 -9.49 -2.55
N ILE A 14 11.61 -10.74 -2.33
CA ILE A 14 10.94 -11.94 -2.80
C ILE A 14 9.59 -12.11 -2.08
N ALA A 15 9.55 -11.98 -0.75
CA ALA A 15 8.33 -12.10 0.03
C ALA A 15 7.28 -11.04 -0.36
N HIS A 16 7.72 -9.80 -0.58
CA HIS A 16 6.82 -8.72 -1.00
C HIS A 16 6.36 -8.90 -2.45
N GLY A 17 7.27 -9.25 -3.36
CA GLY A 17 6.95 -9.47 -4.77
C GLY A 17 6.03 -10.66 -5.01
N SER A 18 6.13 -11.72 -4.21
CA SER A 18 5.25 -12.89 -4.30
C SER A 18 3.83 -12.65 -3.77
N ALA A 19 3.60 -11.58 -3.02
CA ALA A 19 2.30 -11.28 -2.41
C ALA A 19 1.19 -11.10 -3.46
N PHE A 20 1.45 -10.42 -4.58
CA PHE A 20 0.46 -10.19 -5.64
C PHE A 20 0.09 -11.49 -6.38
N PRO A 21 1.05 -12.27 -6.91
CA PRO A 21 0.72 -13.54 -7.58
C PRO A 21 0.02 -14.54 -6.67
N ILE A 22 0.49 -14.71 -5.43
CA ILE A 22 -0.12 -15.65 -4.48
C ILE A 22 -1.56 -15.24 -4.15
N THR A 23 -1.79 -13.95 -3.89
CA THR A 23 -3.15 -13.44 -3.64
C THR A 23 -4.06 -13.68 -4.84
N LYS A 24 -3.57 -13.47 -6.07
CA LYS A 24 -4.35 -13.71 -7.29
C LYS A 24 -4.69 -15.19 -7.47
N LEU A 25 -3.76 -16.09 -7.19
CA LEU A 25 -4.02 -17.55 -7.25
C LEU A 25 -5.15 -17.95 -6.30
N VAL A 26 -5.09 -17.50 -5.04
CA VAL A 26 -6.14 -17.80 -4.04
C VAL A 26 -7.49 -17.21 -4.43
N LEU A 27 -7.51 -16.00 -5.00
CA LEU A 27 -8.76 -15.39 -5.47
C LEU A 27 -9.37 -16.13 -6.67
N ASN A 28 -8.56 -16.74 -7.52
CA ASN A 28 -9.04 -17.58 -8.63
C ASN A 28 -9.74 -18.86 -8.15
N ASP A 29 -9.42 -19.35 -6.94
CA ASP A 29 -10.09 -20.48 -6.28
C ASP A 29 -11.45 -20.10 -5.65
N SER A 30 -12.05 -19.00 -6.10
CA SER A 30 -13.37 -18.51 -5.67
C SER A 30 -13.46 -18.04 -4.21
N VAL A 31 -12.33 -17.69 -3.59
CA VAL A 31 -12.31 -17.10 -2.25
C VAL A 31 -12.77 -15.63 -2.33
N PRO A 32 -13.79 -15.21 -1.53
CA PRO A 32 -14.23 -13.83 -1.52
C PRO A 32 -13.08 -12.87 -1.11
N PRO A 33 -12.89 -11.72 -1.83
CA PRO A 33 -11.77 -10.82 -1.60
C PRO A 33 -11.72 -10.25 -0.18
N ILE A 34 -12.88 -9.94 0.40
CA ILE A 34 -12.96 -9.42 1.78
C ILE A 34 -12.57 -10.50 2.79
N LEU A 35 -12.99 -11.75 2.57
CA LEU A 35 -12.59 -12.87 3.41
C LEU A 35 -11.08 -13.09 3.38
N MET A 36 -10.49 -13.05 2.17
CA MET A 36 -9.03 -13.17 2.00
C MET A 36 -8.28 -12.06 2.76
N ALA A 37 -8.72 -10.80 2.64
CA ALA A 37 -8.13 -9.68 3.37
C ALA A 37 -8.25 -9.87 4.89
N SER A 38 -9.42 -10.30 5.38
CA SER A 38 -9.70 -10.53 6.80
C SER A 38 -8.85 -11.66 7.38
N LEU A 39 -8.74 -12.79 6.67
CA LEU A 39 -7.90 -13.92 7.08
C LEU A 39 -6.43 -13.53 7.16
N ARG A 40 -5.94 -12.78 6.19
CA ARG A 40 -4.56 -12.27 6.20
C ARG A 40 -4.30 -11.37 7.40
N MET A 41 -5.19 -10.41 7.68
CA MET A 41 -5.07 -9.52 8.84
C MET A 41 -5.21 -10.28 10.16
N GLY A 42 -6.14 -11.23 10.24
CA GLY A 42 -6.31 -12.09 11.41
C GLY A 42 -5.06 -12.91 11.71
N LEU A 43 -4.43 -13.48 10.69
CA LEU A 43 -3.19 -14.25 10.84
C LEU A 43 -2.03 -13.35 11.31
N VAL A 44 -1.88 -12.16 10.75
CA VAL A 44 -0.88 -11.18 11.20
C VAL A 44 -1.14 -10.80 12.67
N LEU A 45 -2.39 -10.56 13.05
CA LEU A 45 -2.76 -10.24 14.44
C LEU A 45 -2.36 -11.38 15.39
N ILE A 46 -2.70 -12.62 15.05
CA ILE A 46 -2.38 -13.81 15.88
C ILE A 46 -0.86 -13.93 16.07
N ILE A 47 -0.07 -13.72 15.01
CA ILE A 47 1.39 -13.79 15.10
C ILE A 47 1.96 -12.66 15.95
N LEU A 48 1.37 -11.46 15.91
CA LEU A 48 1.88 -10.29 16.62
C LEU A 48 1.45 -10.22 18.10
N ILE A 49 0.33 -10.86 18.49
CA ILE A 49 -0.15 -10.86 19.89
C ILE A 49 0.96 -11.21 20.91
N PRO A 50 1.80 -12.26 20.73
CA PRO A 50 2.84 -12.61 21.69
C PRO A 50 3.93 -11.55 21.88
N PHE A 51 4.11 -10.69 20.89
CA PHE A 51 5.13 -9.63 20.89
C PHE A 51 4.58 -8.28 21.37
N TRP A 52 3.28 -8.21 21.61
CA TRP A 52 2.63 -6.96 21.98
C TRP A 52 2.94 -6.55 23.42
N LYS A 53 3.67 -5.48 23.56
CA LYS A 53 3.81 -4.77 24.83
C LYS A 53 2.67 -3.77 24.96
N PHE A 54 1.76 -3.98 25.92
CA PHE A 54 0.61 -3.11 26.16
C PHE A 54 1.04 -1.73 26.72
N LYS A 55 1.66 -0.90 25.89
CA LYS A 55 1.89 0.50 26.19
C LYS A 55 0.88 1.33 25.40
N ILE A 56 0.03 2.06 26.10
CA ILE A 56 -0.91 2.99 25.45
C ILE A 56 -0.12 4.25 25.11
N PRO A 57 -0.07 4.66 23.82
CA PRO A 57 0.63 5.86 23.41
C PRO A 57 -0.04 7.11 23.99
N GLU A 58 0.71 8.20 24.10
CA GLU A 58 0.17 9.49 24.51
C GLU A 58 -1.00 9.92 23.61
N LYS A 59 -1.99 10.56 24.20
CA LYS A 59 -3.22 11.02 23.51
C LYS A 59 -2.93 11.84 22.25
N LYS A 60 -1.79 12.54 22.21
CA LYS A 60 -1.34 13.35 21.07
C LYS A 60 -1.12 12.52 19.80
N TYR A 61 -0.63 11.30 19.93
CA TYR A 61 -0.30 10.42 18.80
C TYR A 61 -1.47 9.51 18.38
N LEU A 62 -2.52 9.45 19.21
CA LEU A 62 -3.65 8.54 18.98
C LEU A 62 -4.35 8.73 17.64
N PRO A 63 -4.65 9.98 17.18
CA PRO A 63 -5.28 10.19 15.87
C PRO A 63 -4.41 9.68 14.72
N SER A 64 -3.11 10.00 14.72
CA SER A 64 -2.19 9.55 13.66
C SER A 64 -1.99 8.04 13.68
N LEU A 65 -2.02 7.41 14.87
CA LEU A 65 -1.93 5.96 15.01
C LEU A 65 -3.18 5.26 14.45
N ILE A 66 -4.38 5.78 14.76
CA ILE A 66 -5.63 5.24 14.23
C ILE A 66 -5.67 5.39 12.71
N LEU A 67 -5.34 6.57 12.18
CA LEU A 67 -5.31 6.82 10.75
C LEU A 67 -4.28 5.94 10.03
N PHE A 68 -3.09 5.77 10.61
CA PHE A 68 -2.09 4.83 10.11
C PHE A 68 -2.62 3.38 10.09
N SER A 69 -3.22 2.93 11.20
CA SER A 69 -3.73 1.56 11.32
C SER A 69 -4.87 1.28 10.35
N ILE A 70 -5.78 2.22 10.15
CA ILE A 70 -6.87 2.09 9.17
C ILE A 70 -6.31 2.09 7.75
N SER A 71 -5.44 3.06 7.43
CA SER A 71 -4.88 3.19 6.07
C SER A 71 -4.04 1.98 5.70
N MET A 72 -3.07 1.60 6.54
CA MET A 72 -2.12 0.51 6.27
C MET A 72 -2.71 -0.87 6.57
N GLY A 73 -3.40 -1.00 7.71
CA GLY A 73 -3.88 -2.30 8.19
C GLY A 73 -5.17 -2.78 7.51
N VAL A 74 -6.03 -1.87 7.07
CA VAL A 74 -7.32 -2.23 6.47
C VAL A 74 -7.38 -1.84 5.00
N MET A 75 -7.29 -0.53 4.69
CA MET A 75 -7.59 -0.03 3.35
C MET A 75 -6.62 -0.56 2.29
N VAL A 76 -5.31 -0.59 2.56
CA VAL A 76 -4.31 -1.10 1.61
C VAL A 76 -4.62 -2.54 1.22
N TYR A 77 -4.90 -3.41 2.18
CA TYR A 77 -5.11 -4.84 1.90
C TYR A 77 -6.47 -5.14 1.31
N VAL A 78 -7.52 -4.44 1.74
CA VAL A 78 -8.86 -4.57 1.14
C VAL A 78 -8.82 -4.11 -0.31
N PHE A 79 -8.25 -2.94 -0.60
CA PHE A 79 -8.16 -2.45 -1.97
C PHE A 79 -7.22 -3.28 -2.84
N MET A 80 -6.14 -3.84 -2.28
CA MET A 80 -5.26 -4.76 -3.00
C MET A 80 -6.02 -6.03 -3.44
N THR A 81 -6.77 -6.63 -2.54
CA THR A 81 -7.53 -7.85 -2.87
C THR A 81 -8.66 -7.56 -3.86
N LEU A 82 -9.37 -6.44 -3.72
CA LEU A 82 -10.37 -6.00 -4.68
C LEU A 82 -9.75 -5.68 -6.06
N ALA A 83 -8.61 -5.01 -6.08
CA ALA A 83 -7.90 -4.73 -7.33
C ALA A 83 -7.54 -6.01 -8.08
N LEU A 84 -7.01 -7.01 -7.38
CA LEU A 84 -6.66 -8.30 -7.96
C LEU A 84 -7.89 -9.15 -8.33
N TYR A 85 -8.98 -9.01 -7.59
CA TYR A 85 -10.24 -9.71 -7.89
C TYR A 85 -10.86 -9.21 -9.19
N TYR A 86 -10.96 -7.89 -9.37
CA TYR A 86 -11.56 -7.27 -10.55
C TYR A 86 -10.59 -7.14 -11.74
N SER A 87 -9.34 -7.52 -11.60
CA SER A 87 -8.36 -7.50 -12.70
C SER A 87 -8.13 -8.90 -13.24
N ASN A 88 -8.22 -9.08 -14.55
CA ASN A 88 -7.94 -10.36 -15.20
C ASN A 88 -6.43 -10.69 -15.16
N ILE A 89 -5.58 -9.66 -15.18
CA ILE A 89 -4.12 -9.77 -15.17
C ILE A 89 -3.53 -8.93 -14.03
N ILE A 90 -2.38 -9.33 -13.50
CA ILE A 90 -1.74 -8.70 -12.33
C ILE A 90 -1.05 -7.38 -12.69
N SER A 91 -0.53 -7.27 -13.92
CA SER A 91 0.32 -6.13 -14.35
C SER A 91 -0.30 -4.76 -14.14
N PRO A 92 -1.58 -4.48 -14.51
CA PRO A 92 -2.20 -3.18 -14.27
C PRO A 92 -2.28 -2.83 -12.78
N VAL A 93 -2.50 -3.82 -11.93
CA VAL A 93 -2.57 -3.62 -10.47
C VAL A 93 -1.20 -3.21 -9.92
N ILE A 94 -0.13 -3.87 -10.36
CA ILE A 94 1.24 -3.52 -9.96
C ILE A 94 1.59 -2.11 -10.43
N VAL A 95 1.29 -1.77 -11.69
CA VAL A 95 1.59 -0.42 -12.20
C VAL A 95 0.73 0.62 -11.50
N GLY A 96 -0.56 0.37 -11.29
CA GLY A 96 -1.44 1.25 -10.52
C GLY A 96 -0.95 1.49 -9.09
N SER A 97 -0.34 0.48 -8.46
CA SER A 97 0.25 0.63 -7.12
C SER A 97 1.41 1.63 -7.06
N GLN A 98 2.11 1.87 -8.18
CA GLN A 98 3.21 2.84 -8.26
C GLN A 98 2.73 4.29 -8.11
N LEU A 99 1.43 4.56 -8.27
CA LEU A 99 0.83 5.85 -7.92
C LEU A 99 1.01 6.21 -6.44
N ALA A 100 1.39 5.27 -5.58
CA ALA A 100 1.75 5.56 -4.20
C ALA A 100 2.88 6.60 -4.07
N ILE A 101 3.80 6.66 -5.05
CA ILE A 101 4.91 7.63 -5.04
C ILE A 101 4.39 9.05 -5.26
N PRO A 102 3.69 9.39 -6.36
CA PRO A 102 3.15 10.73 -6.56
C PRO A 102 2.10 11.11 -5.50
N PHE A 103 1.23 10.18 -5.09
CA PHE A 103 0.29 10.42 -4.00
C PHE A 103 1.01 10.71 -2.67
N GLY A 104 2.13 10.02 -2.38
CA GLY A 104 2.94 10.26 -1.18
C GLY A 104 3.53 11.67 -1.15
N ILE A 105 4.01 12.18 -2.29
CA ILE A 105 4.53 13.55 -2.40
C ILE A 105 3.40 14.56 -2.18
N LEU A 106 2.24 14.35 -2.83
CA LEU A 106 1.07 15.23 -2.68
C LEU A 106 0.53 15.22 -1.24
N ALA A 107 0.38 14.03 -0.65
CA ALA A 107 -0.09 13.89 0.73
C ALA A 107 0.89 14.52 1.74
N SER A 108 2.20 14.38 1.54
CA SER A 108 3.20 15.07 2.38
C SER A 108 3.08 16.60 2.28
N ALA A 109 2.88 17.13 1.07
CA ALA A 109 2.70 18.57 0.89
C ALA A 109 1.43 19.09 1.57
N LEU A 110 0.32 18.35 1.46
CA LEU A 110 -0.96 18.77 2.02
C LEU A 110 -1.07 18.59 3.54
N ILE A 111 -0.54 17.49 4.07
CA ILE A 111 -0.70 17.12 5.48
C ILE A 111 0.45 17.65 6.34
N LEU A 112 1.68 17.61 5.81
CA LEU A 112 2.89 18.06 6.51
C LEU A 112 3.31 19.48 6.12
N ASN A 113 2.57 20.14 5.20
CA ASN A 113 2.91 21.47 4.67
C ASN A 113 4.33 21.53 4.06
N GLU A 114 4.79 20.43 3.45
CA GLU A 114 6.08 20.39 2.76
C GLU A 114 6.01 21.12 1.41
N ASN A 115 7.00 21.93 1.11
CA ASN A 115 7.08 22.60 -0.19
C ASN A 115 7.49 21.62 -1.29
N ILE A 116 6.68 21.54 -2.35
CA ILE A 116 6.99 20.74 -3.53
C ILE A 116 7.83 21.57 -4.50
N SER A 117 9.06 21.14 -4.77
CA SER A 117 9.90 21.78 -5.77
C SER A 117 9.33 21.57 -7.19
N PRO A 118 9.60 22.50 -8.15
CA PRO A 118 9.14 22.35 -9.54
C PRO A 118 9.54 21.02 -10.21
N LYS A 119 10.73 20.51 -9.87
CA LYS A 119 11.19 19.19 -10.34
C LYS A 119 10.30 18.05 -9.84
N LYS A 120 9.83 18.10 -8.59
CA LYS A 120 8.91 17.10 -8.05
C LYS A 120 7.54 17.20 -8.71
N TRP A 121 7.05 18.38 -9.05
CA TRP A 121 5.82 18.55 -9.83
C TRP A 121 5.90 17.89 -11.20
N LEU A 122 7.03 18.05 -11.91
CA LEU A 122 7.26 17.37 -13.20
C LEU A 122 7.21 15.84 -13.04
N LEU A 123 7.83 15.29 -11.99
CA LEU A 123 7.81 13.85 -11.71
C LEU A 123 6.40 13.33 -11.39
N ILE A 124 5.62 14.08 -10.58
CA ILE A 124 4.22 13.75 -10.29
C ILE A 124 3.42 13.68 -11.59
N PHE A 125 3.52 14.72 -12.44
CA PHE A 125 2.81 14.77 -13.71
C PHE A 125 3.22 13.60 -14.62
N SER A 126 4.51 13.34 -14.75
CA SER A 126 5.02 12.22 -15.57
C SER A 126 4.50 10.86 -15.09
N ALA A 127 4.43 10.66 -13.77
CA ALA A 127 3.91 9.42 -13.19
C ALA A 127 2.41 9.23 -13.48
N PHE A 128 1.60 10.29 -13.34
CA PHE A 128 0.18 10.25 -13.72
C PHE A 128 -0.01 10.01 -15.21
N MET A 129 0.77 10.66 -16.06
CA MET A 129 0.72 10.44 -17.52
C MET A 129 1.08 8.99 -17.87
N GLY A 130 2.09 8.41 -17.22
CA GLY A 130 2.45 7.00 -17.41
C GLY A 130 1.29 6.04 -17.09
N VAL A 131 0.55 6.30 -16.02
CA VAL A 131 -0.62 5.48 -15.67
C VAL A 131 -1.78 5.74 -16.62
N LEU A 132 -1.99 6.99 -17.06
CA LEU A 132 -3.03 7.32 -18.06
C LEU A 132 -2.81 6.58 -19.38
N ILE A 133 -1.57 6.46 -19.84
CA ILE A 133 -1.25 5.70 -21.06
C ILE A 133 -1.74 4.26 -20.97
N ILE A 134 -1.64 3.65 -19.78
CA ILE A 134 -2.13 2.29 -19.53
C ILE A 134 -3.66 2.22 -19.63
N PHE A 135 -4.38 3.25 -19.19
CA PHE A 135 -5.83 3.31 -19.34
C PHE A 135 -6.31 3.31 -20.79
N PHE A 136 -5.49 3.78 -21.72
CA PHE A 136 -5.81 3.82 -23.15
C PHE A 136 -5.45 2.53 -23.90
N ASP A 137 -4.85 1.52 -23.24
CA ASP A 137 -4.64 0.20 -23.86
C ASP A 137 -5.98 -0.54 -23.96
N PRO A 138 -6.49 -0.87 -25.17
CA PRO A 138 -7.75 -1.57 -25.35
C PRO A 138 -7.82 -2.92 -24.63
N LYS A 139 -6.66 -3.57 -24.43
CA LYS A 139 -6.57 -4.86 -23.69
C LYS A 139 -6.79 -4.70 -22.19
N LEU A 140 -6.77 -3.48 -21.68
CA LEU A 140 -6.87 -3.17 -20.27
C LEU A 140 -8.19 -2.49 -19.89
N VAL A 141 -9.05 -2.17 -20.86
CA VAL A 141 -10.39 -1.59 -20.62
C VAL A 141 -11.22 -2.49 -19.70
N ASP A 142 -11.11 -3.82 -19.87
CA ASP A 142 -11.80 -4.80 -19.03
C ASP A 142 -11.26 -4.86 -17.59
N ASN A 143 -10.13 -4.19 -17.31
CA ASN A 143 -9.49 -4.14 -16.00
C ASN A 143 -9.65 -2.79 -15.29
N PHE A 144 -10.58 -1.94 -15.75
CA PHE A 144 -10.80 -0.60 -15.19
C PHE A 144 -11.05 -0.61 -13.67
N LEU A 145 -11.93 -1.50 -13.20
CA LEU A 145 -12.21 -1.64 -11.76
C LEU A 145 -10.97 -2.09 -10.98
N GLY A 146 -10.19 -3.01 -11.53
CA GLY A 146 -8.93 -3.43 -10.93
C GLY A 146 -7.93 -2.27 -10.78
N LEU A 147 -7.79 -1.44 -11.81
CA LEU A 147 -6.91 -0.28 -11.78
C LEU A 147 -7.44 0.84 -10.86
N PHE A 148 -8.76 1.03 -10.80
CA PHE A 148 -9.40 1.94 -9.85
C PHE A 148 -9.08 1.54 -8.40
N PHE A 149 -9.30 0.28 -8.02
CA PHE A 149 -8.95 -0.21 -6.69
C PHE A 149 -7.44 -0.19 -6.41
N ALA A 150 -6.61 -0.43 -7.42
CA ALA A 150 -5.15 -0.28 -7.29
C ALA A 150 -4.74 1.17 -6.99
N SER A 151 -5.42 2.15 -7.58
CA SER A 151 -5.21 3.57 -7.30
C SER A 151 -5.64 3.94 -5.87
N LEU A 152 -6.77 3.39 -5.38
CA LEU A 152 -7.20 3.57 -3.98
C LEU A 152 -6.24 2.91 -3.00
N MET A 153 -5.72 1.73 -3.33
CA MET A 153 -4.66 1.08 -2.56
C MET A 153 -3.41 1.95 -2.48
N ALA A 154 -2.97 2.50 -3.61
CA ALA A 154 -1.82 3.39 -3.70
C ALA A 154 -2.00 4.67 -2.86
N LEU A 155 -3.18 5.28 -2.91
CA LEU A 155 -3.53 6.43 -2.08
C LEU A 155 -3.51 6.08 -0.58
N SER A 156 -4.10 4.95 -0.20
CA SER A 156 -4.12 4.49 1.19
C SER A 156 -2.71 4.22 1.71
N PHE A 157 -1.85 3.61 0.89
CA PHE A 157 -0.45 3.40 1.21
C PHE A 157 0.31 4.73 1.37
N ALA A 158 0.10 5.68 0.47
CA ALA A 158 0.68 7.01 0.55
C ALA A 158 0.30 7.74 1.86
N LEU A 159 -0.98 7.71 2.22
CA LEU A 159 -1.47 8.27 3.49
C LEU A 159 -0.83 7.60 4.70
N SER A 160 -0.73 6.27 4.69
CA SER A 160 -0.08 5.54 5.78
C SER A 160 1.38 5.96 5.97
N GLN A 161 2.12 6.21 4.90
CA GLN A 161 3.50 6.70 4.96
C GLN A 161 3.59 8.09 5.60
N VAL A 162 2.63 8.98 5.32
CA VAL A 162 2.59 10.32 5.93
C VAL A 162 2.28 10.22 7.42
N PHE A 163 1.28 9.42 7.81
CA PHE A 163 0.96 9.22 9.23
C PHE A 163 2.10 8.52 10.00
N SER A 164 2.81 7.57 9.36
CA SER A 164 3.97 6.92 9.97
C SER A 164 5.09 7.92 10.30
N ARG A 165 5.27 8.95 9.47
CA ARG A 165 6.25 10.02 9.75
C ARG A 165 5.87 10.84 10.99
N GLN A 166 4.58 11.09 11.22
CA GLN A 166 4.09 11.76 12.42
C GLN A 166 4.29 10.92 13.70
N LEU A 167 4.39 9.60 13.54
CA LEU A 167 4.61 8.67 14.63
C LEU A 167 6.10 8.37 14.89
N ARG A 168 7.01 8.99 14.14
CA ARG A 168 8.46 8.72 14.22
C ARG A 168 9.05 8.96 15.60
N ASP A 169 8.53 9.95 16.32
CA ASP A 169 9.01 10.34 17.65
C ASP A 169 8.31 9.57 18.78
N LEU A 170 7.48 8.59 18.43
CA LEU A 170 6.76 7.74 19.38
C LEU A 170 7.73 6.67 19.90
N ASP A 171 8.17 6.80 21.14
CA ASP A 171 8.95 5.76 21.82
C ASP A 171 8.01 4.67 22.33
N ILE A 172 7.98 3.52 21.63
CA ILE A 172 7.18 2.34 21.99
C ILE A 172 8.06 1.25 22.62
N SER A 173 9.33 1.53 22.88
CA SER A 173 10.29 0.57 23.45
C SER A 173 9.98 0.18 24.91
#